data_4e78d69c7125cd9cb9615367a55e0a5f
#
_entry.id   4e78d69c7125cd9cb9615367a55e0a5f
#
_cell.length_a   1.000
_cell.length_b   1.000
_cell.length_c   1.000
_cell.angle_alpha   90.00
_cell.angle_beta   90.00
_cell.angle_gamma   90.00
#
_symmetry.space_group_name_H-M   'P 1'
#
loop_
_entity.id
_entity.type
_entity.pdbx_description
1 polymer ?
#
loop_
_entity_poly.entity_id
_entity_poly.type
_entity_poly.pdbx_seq_one_letter_code
_entity_poly.pdbx_strand_id
1 'polypeptide(L)'
;EMCIRDRLITEREKEIELFKPDEYWTLTSDFTNKNNKNIFSKLSLFNGEKIEKFSFKNKEEIQKAVDVINKTKFKITDVNTKVFRRSPLAPFTTSTLQQTASGRFGFGASRTMQIAQRLYQGVDIEGETTGLITYMRTDGTNISKEAIDDFRKFITDDYGDKYLPEVANNYTGKKAKNAQEAHEAIRPTNISRKPSDIKKYVNADQFKLYELIWSRALSSQMTPAEFDRNTIIISSIDNKINLSLIHISEPTRLTM
;
A
#
# COMPACT_ATOMS: atom_id res chain seq x y z
N GLU A 1 -4.81 -29.44 12.46
CA GLU A 1 -5.02 -28.08 11.88
C GLU A 1 -6.27 -27.38 12.46
N MET A 2 -7.38 -28.10 12.66
CA MET A 2 -8.58 -27.52 13.28
C MET A 2 -8.31 -26.99 14.69
N CYS A 3 -7.59 -27.75 15.50
CA CYS A 3 -7.22 -27.38 16.88
C CYS A 3 -6.36 -26.10 16.98
N ILE A 4 -5.45 -25.86 16.02
CA ILE A 4 -4.61 -24.66 15.99
C ILE A 4 -5.46 -23.44 15.66
N ARG A 5 -6.36 -23.55 14.68
CA ARG A 5 -7.26 -22.46 14.29
C ARG A 5 -8.22 -22.09 15.42
N ASP A 6 -8.84 -23.09 16.03
CA ASP A 6 -9.79 -22.89 17.13
C ASP A 6 -9.09 -22.24 18.34
N ARG A 7 -7.87 -22.65 18.64
CA ARG A 7 -7.04 -22.05 19.67
C ARG A 7 -6.76 -20.57 19.39
N LEU A 8 -6.31 -20.24 18.17
CA LEU A 8 -6.01 -18.85 17.78
C LEU A 8 -7.25 -17.95 17.86
N ILE A 9 -8.41 -18.46 17.43
CA ILE A 9 -9.68 -17.74 17.51
C ILE A 9 -10.04 -17.51 18.98
N THR A 10 -9.98 -18.57 19.81
CA THR A 10 -10.33 -18.47 21.23
C THR A 10 -9.38 -17.53 21.99
N GLU A 11 -8.07 -17.57 21.71
CA GLU A 11 -7.10 -16.65 22.31
C GLU A 11 -7.42 -15.20 21.89
N ARG A 12 -7.77 -14.97 20.63
CA ARG A 12 -8.14 -13.64 20.15
C ARG A 12 -9.43 -13.12 20.74
N GLU A 13 -10.46 -13.96 20.88
CA GLU A 13 -11.71 -13.60 21.56
C GLU A 13 -11.47 -13.20 23.03
N LYS A 14 -10.63 -13.95 23.74
CA LYS A 14 -10.24 -13.59 25.13
C LYS A 14 -9.51 -12.25 25.20
N GLU A 15 -8.61 -11.96 24.23
CA GLU A 15 -7.96 -10.65 24.15
C GLU A 15 -8.97 -9.52 23.92
N ILE A 16 -10.01 -9.76 23.09
CA ILE A 16 -11.09 -8.80 22.83
C ILE A 16 -11.93 -8.59 24.09
N GLU A 17 -12.31 -9.65 24.81
CA GLU A 17 -13.07 -9.56 26.06
C GLU A 17 -12.30 -8.80 27.16
N LEU A 18 -10.98 -8.97 27.24
CA LEU A 18 -10.11 -8.30 28.21
C LEU A 18 -9.70 -6.90 27.78
N PHE A 19 -10.01 -6.49 26.54
CA PHE A 19 -9.60 -5.19 26.02
C PHE A 19 -10.31 -4.06 26.76
N LYS A 20 -9.52 -3.17 27.36
CA LYS A 20 -9.99 -1.93 27.97
C LYS A 20 -9.71 -0.78 27.02
N PRO A 21 -10.75 -0.09 26.52
CA PRO A 21 -10.53 1.06 25.65
C PRO A 21 -9.93 2.23 26.45
N ASP A 22 -8.82 2.76 25.96
CA ASP A 22 -8.22 3.98 26.50
C ASP A 22 -8.68 5.18 25.66
N GLU A 23 -9.24 6.18 26.34
CA GLU A 23 -9.60 7.44 25.73
C GLU A 23 -8.33 8.25 25.41
N TYR A 24 -8.28 8.82 24.22
CA TYR A 24 -7.23 9.75 23.84
C TYR A 24 -7.78 10.88 22.98
N TRP A 25 -7.14 12.01 23.07
CA TRP A 25 -7.50 13.21 22.34
C TRP A 25 -6.36 13.66 21.44
N THR A 26 -6.71 14.18 20.26
CA THR A 26 -5.74 14.78 19.34
C THR A 26 -6.19 16.20 18.99
N LEU A 27 -5.23 17.10 18.83
CA LEU A 27 -5.49 18.47 18.44
C LEU A 27 -4.98 18.71 17.03
N THR A 28 -5.89 19.17 16.18
CA THR A 28 -5.59 19.66 14.84
C THR A 28 -5.96 21.13 14.75
N SER A 29 -5.23 21.89 13.97
CA SER A 29 -5.50 23.31 13.75
C SER A 29 -5.51 23.63 12.27
N ASP A 30 -6.43 24.51 11.88
CA ASP A 30 -6.54 25.01 10.53
C ASP A 30 -6.00 26.43 10.49
N PHE A 31 -4.96 26.62 9.69
CA PHE A 31 -4.42 27.93 9.42
C PHE A 31 -4.84 28.39 8.02
N THR A 32 -5.36 29.57 7.92
CA THR A 32 -5.70 30.19 6.62
C THR A 32 -4.59 31.17 6.26
N ASN A 33 -4.01 31.01 5.09
CA ASN A 33 -3.02 31.97 4.59
C ASN A 33 -3.71 33.19 3.94
N LYS A 34 -2.91 34.20 3.57
CA LYS A 34 -3.41 35.41 2.92
C LYS A 34 -4.18 35.16 1.60
N ASN A 35 -3.99 34.01 0.99
CA ASN A 35 -4.64 33.60 -0.25
C ASN A 35 -5.84 32.66 -0.01
N ASN A 36 -6.40 32.65 1.19
CA ASN A 36 -7.53 31.80 1.60
C ASN A 36 -7.30 30.28 1.41
N LYS A 37 -6.03 29.83 1.44
CA LYS A 37 -5.72 28.40 1.44
C LYS A 37 -5.59 27.92 2.88
N ASN A 38 -6.30 26.85 3.21
CA ASN A 38 -6.26 26.24 4.53
C ASN A 38 -5.07 25.26 4.62
N ILE A 39 -4.40 25.31 5.75
CA ILE A 39 -3.29 24.44 6.12
C ILE A 39 -3.71 23.67 7.37
N PHE A 40 -3.98 22.38 7.20
CA PHE A 40 -4.33 21.47 8.30
C PHE A 40 -3.05 20.99 8.96
N SER A 41 -2.92 21.24 10.24
CA SER A 41 -1.74 20.85 11.00
C SER A 41 -2.13 20.10 12.27
N LYS A 42 -1.24 19.25 12.77
CA LYS A 42 -1.42 18.46 13.99
C LYS A 42 -0.44 18.95 15.04
N LEU A 43 -0.92 19.07 16.29
CA LEU A 43 -0.05 19.41 17.42
C LEU A 43 1.02 18.31 17.60
N SER A 44 2.28 18.72 17.63
CA SER A 44 3.44 17.85 17.75
C SER A 44 4.29 18.10 18.99
N LEU A 45 4.25 19.34 19.53
CA LEU A 45 4.93 19.72 20.74
C LEU A 45 4.06 20.73 21.50
N PHE A 46 3.93 20.56 22.81
CA PHE A 46 3.19 21.46 23.70
C PHE A 46 3.96 21.65 25.00
N ASN A 47 4.16 22.89 25.43
CA ASN A 47 4.98 23.28 26.59
C ASN A 47 6.40 22.69 26.57
N GLY A 48 6.98 22.49 25.38
CA GLY A 48 8.32 21.91 25.20
C GLY A 48 8.35 20.38 25.26
N GLU A 49 7.20 19.71 25.46
CA GLU A 49 7.10 18.27 25.47
C GLU A 49 6.50 17.73 24.16
N LYS A 50 7.04 16.63 23.67
CA LYS A 50 6.54 15.98 22.46
C LYS A 50 5.19 15.34 22.72
N ILE A 51 4.21 15.59 21.85
CA ILE A 51 2.87 15.01 21.95
C ILE A 51 2.84 13.65 21.29
N GLU A 52 2.45 12.64 22.07
CA GLU A 52 2.21 11.28 21.66
C GLU A 52 0.70 10.97 21.64
N LYS A 53 0.33 9.76 21.22
CA LYS A 53 -1.07 9.36 21.07
C LYS A 53 -1.89 9.55 22.37
N PHE A 54 -1.31 9.26 23.53
CA PHE A 54 -1.97 9.27 24.84
C PHE A 54 -1.54 10.46 25.73
N SER A 55 -0.96 11.51 25.14
CA SER A 55 -0.55 12.69 25.93
C SER A 55 -1.72 13.46 26.52
N PHE A 56 -2.89 13.44 25.88
CA PHE A 56 -4.13 14.00 26.40
C PHE A 56 -5.12 12.88 26.66
N LYS A 57 -5.48 12.70 27.92
CA LYS A 57 -6.34 11.58 28.38
C LYS A 57 -7.80 11.97 28.55
N ASN A 58 -8.09 13.26 28.65
CA ASN A 58 -9.43 13.76 28.88
C ASN A 58 -9.69 15.10 28.18
N LYS A 59 -10.96 15.46 28.10
CA LYS A 59 -11.43 16.70 27.45
C LYS A 59 -10.90 17.96 28.12
N GLU A 60 -10.70 17.94 29.43
CA GLU A 60 -10.26 19.13 30.17
C GLU A 60 -8.81 19.50 29.84
N GLU A 61 -7.94 18.50 29.73
CA GLU A 61 -6.53 18.70 29.33
C GLU A 61 -6.42 19.28 27.94
N ILE A 62 -7.14 18.70 26.97
CA ILE A 62 -7.09 19.19 25.58
C ILE A 62 -7.72 20.57 25.45
N GLN A 63 -8.78 20.90 26.22
CA GLN A 63 -9.39 22.22 26.21
C GLN A 63 -8.43 23.31 26.68
N LYS A 64 -7.64 23.05 27.71
CA LYS A 64 -6.58 23.97 28.17
C LYS A 64 -5.56 24.24 27.06
N ALA A 65 -5.18 23.19 26.31
CA ALA A 65 -4.26 23.34 25.18
C ALA A 65 -4.90 24.17 24.05
N VAL A 66 -6.18 23.95 23.74
CA VAL A 66 -6.94 24.75 22.74
C VAL A 66 -6.96 26.23 23.13
N ASP A 67 -7.26 26.52 24.41
CA ASP A 67 -7.35 27.91 24.90
C ASP A 67 -6.01 28.64 24.83
N VAL A 68 -4.92 27.94 25.09
CA VAL A 68 -3.56 28.49 24.94
C VAL A 68 -3.22 28.73 23.48
N ILE A 69 -3.49 27.75 22.60
CA ILE A 69 -3.20 27.82 21.17
C ILE A 69 -3.97 28.97 20.52
N ASN A 70 -5.25 29.15 20.85
CA ASN A 70 -6.09 30.22 20.29
C ASN A 70 -5.59 31.62 20.63
N LYS A 71 -4.87 31.78 21.76
CA LYS A 71 -4.29 33.05 22.20
C LYS A 71 -2.85 33.27 21.71
N THR A 72 -2.26 32.23 21.10
CA THR A 72 -0.84 32.24 20.72
C THR A 72 -0.69 32.67 19.26
N LYS A 73 0.33 33.48 18.98
CA LYS A 73 0.73 33.82 17.60
C LYS A 73 1.75 32.81 17.09
N PHE A 74 1.54 32.35 15.88
CA PHE A 74 2.37 31.35 15.22
C PHE A 74 3.10 31.89 14.02
N LYS A 75 4.24 31.29 13.70
CA LYS A 75 5.01 31.52 12.47
C LYS A 75 5.50 30.20 11.91
N ILE A 76 5.71 30.13 10.61
CA ILE A 76 6.39 28.99 9.99
C ILE A 76 7.88 29.11 10.34
N THR A 77 8.42 28.09 10.99
CA THR A 77 9.81 28.05 11.44
C THR A 77 10.68 27.14 10.61
N ASP A 78 10.08 26.12 10.00
CA ASP A 78 10.82 25.17 9.16
C ASP A 78 9.95 24.66 8.00
N VAL A 79 10.58 24.51 6.83
CA VAL A 79 9.99 23.87 5.65
C VAL A 79 11.05 22.93 5.09
N ASN A 80 10.83 21.65 5.28
CA ASN A 80 11.78 20.61 4.88
C ASN A 80 11.17 19.70 3.82
N THR A 81 11.84 19.59 2.68
CA THR A 81 11.47 18.69 1.59
C THR A 81 12.45 17.51 1.57
N LYS A 82 11.93 16.30 1.67
CA LYS A 82 12.73 15.08 1.57
C LYS A 82 12.13 14.16 0.54
N VAL A 83 12.98 13.59 -0.31
CA VAL A 83 12.57 12.51 -1.21
C VAL A 83 12.29 11.26 -0.39
N PHE A 84 11.09 10.74 -0.54
CA PHE A 84 10.66 9.47 0.06
C PHE A 84 10.46 8.44 -1.04
N ARG A 85 11.14 7.30 -0.93
CA ARG A 85 11.05 6.20 -1.88
C ARG A 85 10.14 5.10 -1.35
N ARG A 86 9.19 4.68 -2.18
CA ARG A 86 8.32 3.53 -1.91
C ARG A 86 8.67 2.38 -2.83
N SER A 87 9.29 1.35 -2.27
CA SER A 87 9.64 0.14 -3.02
C SER A 87 8.39 -0.58 -3.53
N PRO A 88 8.47 -1.20 -4.71
CA PRO A 88 7.41 -2.04 -5.23
C PRO A 88 7.09 -3.19 -4.28
N LEU A 89 5.85 -3.61 -4.28
CA LEU A 89 5.41 -4.78 -3.52
C LEU A 89 5.71 -6.06 -4.31
N ALA A 90 5.95 -7.17 -3.59
CA ALA A 90 6.14 -8.48 -4.18
C ALA A 90 4.95 -8.88 -5.08
N PRO A 91 5.17 -9.75 -6.08
CA PRO A 91 4.10 -10.40 -6.82
C PRO A 91 3.14 -11.13 -5.89
N PHE A 92 1.95 -11.43 -6.36
CA PHE A 92 0.93 -12.05 -5.52
C PHE A 92 1.23 -13.50 -5.15
N THR A 93 1.00 -13.81 -3.88
CA THR A 93 0.70 -15.16 -3.39
C THR A 93 -0.82 -15.34 -3.33
N THR A 94 -1.31 -16.55 -3.08
CA THR A 94 -2.74 -16.81 -2.89
C THR A 94 -3.35 -15.88 -1.84
N SER A 95 -2.73 -15.79 -0.67
CA SER A 95 -3.26 -14.99 0.45
C SER A 95 -3.27 -13.48 0.16
N THR A 96 -2.21 -12.95 -0.43
CA THR A 96 -2.13 -11.52 -0.76
C THR A 96 -3.04 -11.13 -1.92
N LEU A 97 -3.28 -12.05 -2.88
CA LEU A 97 -4.28 -11.85 -3.94
C LEU A 97 -5.69 -11.76 -3.35
N GLN A 98 -6.07 -12.71 -2.49
CA GLN A 98 -7.38 -12.73 -1.84
C GLN A 98 -7.62 -11.45 -1.01
N GLN A 99 -6.65 -11.04 -0.19
CA GLN A 99 -6.74 -9.83 0.61
C GLN A 99 -6.92 -8.58 -0.25
N THR A 100 -6.13 -8.46 -1.32
CA THR A 100 -6.20 -7.28 -2.19
C THR A 100 -7.49 -7.25 -3.02
N ALA A 101 -7.94 -8.39 -3.53
CA ALA A 101 -9.19 -8.50 -4.27
C ALA A 101 -10.41 -8.21 -3.36
N SER A 102 -10.36 -8.65 -2.10
CA SER A 102 -11.38 -8.32 -1.10
C SER A 102 -11.42 -6.83 -0.81
N GLY A 103 -10.26 -6.20 -0.53
CA GLY A 103 -10.21 -4.78 -0.19
C GLY A 103 -10.56 -3.85 -1.36
N ARG A 104 -10.23 -4.22 -2.61
CA ARG A 104 -10.46 -3.37 -3.79
C ARG A 104 -11.82 -3.60 -4.46
N PHE A 105 -12.28 -4.84 -4.50
CA PHE A 105 -13.44 -5.24 -5.31
C PHE A 105 -14.55 -5.88 -4.47
N GLY A 106 -14.35 -6.11 -3.17
CA GLY A 106 -15.29 -6.83 -2.32
C GLY A 106 -15.39 -8.32 -2.66
N PHE A 107 -14.39 -8.90 -3.34
CA PHE A 107 -14.42 -10.33 -3.68
C PHE A 107 -14.05 -11.18 -2.46
N GLY A 108 -14.96 -12.06 -2.03
CA GLY A 108 -14.63 -13.07 -1.03
C GLY A 108 -13.56 -14.03 -1.52
N ALA A 109 -12.86 -14.70 -0.60
CA ALA A 109 -11.77 -15.62 -0.92
C ALA A 109 -12.17 -16.71 -1.93
N SER A 110 -13.34 -17.35 -1.75
CA SER A 110 -13.85 -18.37 -2.66
C SER A 110 -14.08 -17.83 -4.07
N ARG A 111 -14.74 -16.64 -4.19
CA ARG A 111 -14.98 -15.99 -5.49
C ARG A 111 -13.67 -15.63 -6.19
N THR A 112 -12.70 -15.08 -5.46
CA THR A 112 -11.37 -14.74 -6.00
C THR A 112 -10.71 -15.99 -6.58
N MET A 113 -10.73 -17.11 -5.86
CA MET A 113 -10.11 -18.35 -6.33
C MET A 113 -10.84 -18.98 -7.51
N GLN A 114 -12.16 -18.87 -7.59
CA GLN A 114 -12.93 -19.33 -8.76
C GLN A 114 -12.58 -18.53 -10.01
N ILE A 115 -12.45 -17.20 -9.89
CA ILE A 115 -12.07 -16.33 -11.01
C ILE A 115 -10.64 -16.65 -11.44
N ALA A 116 -9.70 -16.73 -10.48
CA ALA A 116 -8.30 -17.08 -10.75
C ALA A 116 -8.17 -18.46 -11.43
N GLN A 117 -8.96 -19.46 -11.01
CA GLN A 117 -9.00 -20.78 -11.63
C GLN A 117 -9.39 -20.71 -13.11
N ARG A 118 -10.38 -19.88 -13.45
CA ARG A 118 -10.80 -19.69 -14.85
C ARG A 118 -9.71 -19.01 -15.68
N LEU A 119 -9.04 -17.98 -15.12
CA LEU A 119 -7.91 -17.32 -15.79
C LEU A 119 -6.72 -18.27 -16.00
N TYR A 120 -6.49 -19.19 -15.08
CA TYR A 120 -5.44 -20.21 -15.20
C TYR A 120 -5.78 -21.29 -16.22
N GLN A 121 -7.02 -21.84 -16.16
CA GLN A 121 -7.47 -22.89 -17.09
C GLN A 121 -7.51 -22.41 -18.53
N GLY A 122 -7.68 -21.11 -18.72
CA GLY A 122 -7.67 -20.47 -20.01
C GLY A 122 -9.00 -19.85 -20.40
N VAL A 123 -8.89 -18.88 -21.27
CA VAL A 123 -10.01 -18.25 -21.98
C VAL A 123 -9.78 -18.39 -23.47
N ASP A 124 -10.87 -18.41 -24.24
CA ASP A 124 -10.78 -18.44 -25.68
C ASP A 124 -10.31 -17.05 -26.19
N ILE A 125 -9.16 -17.05 -26.84
CA ILE A 125 -8.59 -15.87 -27.49
C ILE A 125 -8.39 -16.27 -28.95
N GLU A 126 -9.23 -15.73 -29.83
CA GLU A 126 -9.17 -15.94 -31.28
C GLU A 126 -9.22 -17.42 -31.71
N GLY A 127 -9.98 -18.25 -30.95
CA GLY A 127 -10.15 -19.67 -31.24
C GLY A 127 -9.13 -20.58 -30.54
N GLU A 128 -8.21 -20.02 -29.74
CA GLU A 128 -7.25 -20.77 -28.95
C GLU A 128 -7.48 -20.58 -27.46
N THR A 129 -7.59 -21.71 -26.70
CA THR A 129 -7.69 -21.65 -25.26
C THR A 129 -6.35 -21.31 -24.63
N THR A 130 -6.25 -20.12 -24.03
CA THR A 130 -5.00 -19.61 -23.48
C THR A 130 -5.10 -19.35 -21.98
N GLY A 131 -4.22 -19.97 -21.18
CA GLY A 131 -4.05 -19.65 -19.75
C GLY A 131 -3.41 -18.28 -19.58
N LEU A 132 -4.07 -17.40 -18.83
CA LEU A 132 -3.64 -16.01 -18.69
C LEU A 132 -2.72 -15.78 -17.51
N ILE A 133 -2.76 -16.63 -16.48
CA ILE A 133 -1.95 -16.49 -15.25
C ILE A 133 -1.26 -17.82 -14.91
N THR A 134 -0.20 -17.74 -14.11
CA THR A 134 0.44 -18.92 -13.50
C THR A 134 -0.48 -19.55 -12.45
N TYR A 135 -0.09 -20.71 -11.93
CA TYR A 135 -0.89 -21.44 -10.94
C TYR A 135 -1.15 -20.59 -9.69
N MET A 136 -2.43 -20.43 -9.34
CA MET A 136 -2.90 -19.47 -8.33
C MET A 136 -2.85 -19.98 -6.89
N ARG A 137 -2.52 -21.25 -6.65
CA ARG A 137 -2.36 -21.78 -5.29
C ARG A 137 -0.88 -21.86 -4.96
N THR A 138 -0.32 -20.75 -4.49
CA THR A 138 1.11 -20.61 -4.18
C THR A 138 1.32 -19.65 -3.02
N ASP A 139 2.32 -19.90 -2.22
CA ASP A 139 2.88 -19.02 -1.22
C ASP A 139 4.21 -18.38 -1.68
N GLY A 140 4.69 -18.79 -2.87
CA GLY A 140 5.90 -18.26 -3.49
C GLY A 140 5.74 -16.84 -4.02
N THR A 141 6.81 -16.07 -3.92
CA THR A 141 6.94 -14.73 -4.51
C THR A 141 8.00 -14.67 -5.61
N ASN A 142 8.60 -15.81 -5.94
CA ASN A 142 9.63 -15.92 -6.97
C ASN A 142 9.01 -15.83 -8.37
N ILE A 143 9.76 -15.21 -9.27
CA ILE A 143 9.47 -15.19 -10.70
C ILE A 143 10.62 -15.90 -11.40
N SER A 144 10.33 -16.70 -12.44
CA SER A 144 11.39 -17.36 -13.23
C SER A 144 12.29 -16.32 -13.91
N LYS A 145 13.51 -16.71 -14.18
CA LYS A 145 14.48 -15.81 -14.83
C LYS A 145 14.00 -15.35 -16.21
N GLU A 146 13.42 -16.25 -16.99
CA GLU A 146 12.86 -15.95 -18.31
C GLU A 146 11.75 -14.90 -18.23
N ALA A 147 10.83 -15.05 -17.27
CA ALA A 147 9.76 -14.08 -17.08
C ALA A 147 10.29 -12.72 -16.57
N ILE A 148 11.34 -12.71 -15.73
CA ILE A 148 12.01 -11.46 -15.33
C ILE A 148 12.61 -10.76 -16.54
N ASP A 149 13.28 -11.48 -17.42
CA ASP A 149 13.88 -10.92 -18.64
C ASP A 149 12.79 -10.35 -19.57
N ASP A 150 11.66 -11.04 -19.72
CA ASP A 150 10.49 -10.55 -20.48
C ASP A 150 9.90 -9.28 -19.85
N PHE A 151 9.75 -9.23 -18.51
CA PHE A 151 9.25 -8.06 -17.81
C PHE A 151 10.19 -6.87 -17.99
N ARG A 152 11.50 -7.09 -17.86
CA ARG A 152 12.50 -6.04 -18.03
C ARG A 152 12.48 -5.46 -19.42
N LYS A 153 12.41 -6.32 -20.45
CA LYS A 153 12.26 -5.90 -21.83
C LYS A 153 10.99 -5.09 -22.04
N PHE A 154 9.86 -5.58 -21.55
CA PHE A 154 8.57 -4.89 -21.64
C PHE A 154 8.59 -3.51 -20.95
N ILE A 155 9.24 -3.40 -19.78
CA ILE A 155 9.38 -2.12 -19.06
C ILE A 155 10.21 -1.14 -19.91
N THR A 156 11.32 -1.57 -20.47
CA THR A 156 12.15 -0.71 -21.34
C THR A 156 11.37 -0.25 -22.57
N ASP A 157 10.71 -1.16 -23.27
CA ASP A 157 10.02 -0.88 -24.53
C ASP A 157 8.79 0.04 -24.34
N ASP A 158 7.98 -0.20 -23.31
CA ASP A 158 6.71 0.50 -23.09
C ASP A 158 6.81 1.73 -22.17
N TYR A 159 7.76 1.73 -21.20
CA TYR A 159 7.88 2.78 -20.18
C TYR A 159 9.22 3.53 -20.23
N GLY A 160 10.25 2.92 -20.81
CA GLY A 160 11.60 3.47 -20.91
C GLY A 160 12.52 3.10 -19.73
N ASP A 161 13.83 3.28 -19.96
CA ASP A 161 14.90 2.84 -19.04
C ASP A 161 14.82 3.46 -17.64
N LYS A 162 14.22 4.63 -17.52
CA LYS A 162 14.02 5.31 -16.21
C LYS A 162 13.25 4.45 -15.21
N TYR A 163 12.37 3.58 -15.69
CA TYR A 163 11.52 2.73 -14.85
C TYR A 163 12.11 1.34 -14.63
N LEU A 164 13.25 1.05 -15.24
CA LEU A 164 13.95 -0.22 -15.10
C LEU A 164 15.06 -0.09 -14.04
N PRO A 165 15.02 -0.85 -12.92
CA PRO A 165 16.12 -0.87 -11.98
C PRO A 165 17.34 -1.56 -12.59
N GLU A 166 18.56 -1.17 -12.17
CA GLU A 166 19.81 -1.78 -12.65
C GLU A 166 19.83 -3.29 -12.43
N VAL A 167 19.38 -3.70 -11.24
CA VAL A 167 19.28 -5.11 -10.85
C VAL A 167 17.81 -5.49 -10.69
N ALA A 168 17.43 -6.68 -11.15
CA ALA A 168 16.08 -7.20 -10.98
C ALA A 168 15.68 -7.27 -9.50
N ASN A 169 14.47 -6.84 -9.19
CA ASN A 169 13.94 -6.91 -7.83
C ASN A 169 13.72 -8.36 -7.43
N ASN A 170 14.28 -8.76 -6.29
CA ASN A 170 14.16 -10.11 -5.75
C ASN A 170 13.38 -10.07 -4.41
N TYR A 171 12.36 -10.92 -4.30
CA TYR A 171 11.46 -10.97 -3.14
C TYR A 171 11.61 -12.27 -2.34
N THR A 172 12.71 -13.01 -2.54
CA THR A 172 12.99 -14.21 -1.76
C THR A 172 13.15 -13.85 -0.29
N GLY A 173 12.10 -14.08 0.50
CA GLY A 173 12.18 -14.05 1.96
C GLY A 173 13.07 -15.18 2.51
N LYS A 174 13.41 -15.14 3.81
CA LYS A 174 14.05 -16.27 4.48
C LYS A 174 13.19 -17.51 4.22
N LYS A 175 13.73 -18.48 3.48
CA LYS A 175 13.07 -19.77 3.22
C LYS A 175 12.61 -20.33 4.56
N ALA A 176 11.31 -20.50 4.74
CA ALA A 176 10.80 -21.31 5.83
C ALA A 176 11.44 -22.71 5.68
N LYS A 177 11.95 -23.27 6.77
CA LYS A 177 12.69 -24.55 6.80
C LYS A 177 11.95 -25.75 6.16
N ASN A 178 10.63 -25.59 5.88
CA ASN A 178 9.72 -26.58 5.32
C ASN A 178 8.95 -26.06 4.09
N ALA A 179 9.48 -25.08 3.36
CA ALA A 179 8.85 -24.66 2.10
C ALA A 179 8.96 -25.84 1.10
N GLN A 180 7.84 -26.49 0.84
CA GLN A 180 7.64 -27.37 -0.30
C GLN A 180 8.03 -26.59 -1.56
N GLU A 181 8.56 -27.27 -2.59
CA GLU A 181 9.04 -26.66 -3.84
C GLU A 181 8.21 -25.45 -4.24
N ALA A 182 8.87 -24.28 -4.24
CA ALA A 182 8.20 -23.02 -4.37
C ALA A 182 7.64 -22.90 -5.79
N HIS A 183 6.33 -23.06 -5.93
CA HIS A 183 5.63 -22.61 -7.12
C HIS A 183 5.95 -21.14 -7.35
N GLU A 184 6.02 -20.70 -8.60
CA GLU A 184 6.15 -19.28 -8.91
C GLU A 184 5.02 -18.46 -8.29
N ALA A 185 5.27 -17.16 -8.14
CA ALA A 185 4.25 -16.18 -7.81
C ALA A 185 3.12 -16.17 -8.84
N ILE A 186 1.98 -15.64 -8.45
CA ILE A 186 0.86 -15.42 -9.37
C ILE A 186 1.19 -14.23 -10.26
N ARG A 187 1.39 -14.48 -11.55
CA ARG A 187 1.75 -13.51 -12.58
C ARG A 187 1.05 -13.81 -13.91
N PRO A 188 1.00 -12.88 -14.86
CA PRO A 188 0.58 -13.20 -16.22
C PRO A 188 1.56 -14.20 -16.86
N THR A 189 1.04 -15.12 -17.66
CA THR A 189 1.85 -16.05 -18.46
C THR A 189 2.65 -15.34 -19.54
N ASN A 190 2.10 -14.25 -20.05
CA ASN A 190 2.75 -13.38 -21.04
C ASN A 190 2.47 -11.92 -20.68
N ILE A 191 3.52 -11.16 -20.35
CA ILE A 191 3.42 -9.76 -19.93
C ILE A 191 2.95 -8.83 -21.08
N SER A 192 3.23 -9.19 -22.33
CA SER A 192 2.82 -8.39 -23.48
C SER A 192 1.30 -8.41 -23.72
N ARG A 193 0.57 -9.34 -23.10
CA ARG A 193 -0.90 -9.34 -23.13
C ARG A 193 -1.43 -8.30 -22.14
N LYS A 194 -1.52 -7.06 -22.59
CA LYS A 194 -2.02 -5.96 -21.77
C LYS A 194 -3.48 -6.20 -21.36
N PRO A 195 -3.93 -5.72 -20.21
CA PRO A 195 -5.32 -5.82 -19.80
C PRO A 195 -6.32 -5.29 -20.84
N SER A 196 -5.97 -4.18 -21.53
CA SER A 196 -6.74 -3.63 -22.65
C SER A 196 -7.07 -4.64 -23.72
N ASP A 197 -6.09 -5.48 -24.07
CA ASP A 197 -6.17 -6.38 -25.23
C ASP A 197 -7.03 -7.60 -24.95
N ILE A 198 -7.05 -8.05 -23.70
CA ILE A 198 -7.85 -9.20 -23.27
C ILE A 198 -9.27 -8.85 -22.83
N LYS A 199 -9.59 -7.56 -22.65
CA LYS A 199 -10.88 -7.10 -22.12
C LYS A 199 -12.09 -7.66 -22.88
N LYS A 200 -11.98 -7.83 -24.18
CA LYS A 200 -13.06 -8.37 -25.05
C LYS A 200 -13.28 -9.87 -24.91
N TYR A 201 -12.33 -10.61 -24.32
CA TYR A 201 -12.40 -12.07 -24.19
C TYR A 201 -12.78 -12.54 -22.79
N VAL A 202 -12.83 -11.65 -21.81
CA VAL A 202 -13.07 -11.97 -20.40
C VAL A 202 -14.27 -11.19 -19.85
N ASN A 203 -14.93 -11.73 -18.83
CA ASN A 203 -15.98 -10.98 -18.14
C ASN A 203 -15.38 -9.89 -17.21
N ALA A 204 -16.25 -9.03 -16.67
CA ALA A 204 -15.82 -7.89 -15.85
C ALA A 204 -15.02 -8.29 -14.60
N ASP A 205 -15.36 -9.39 -13.94
CA ASP A 205 -14.65 -9.86 -12.75
C ASP A 205 -13.29 -10.48 -13.11
N GLN A 206 -13.22 -11.26 -14.18
CA GLN A 206 -11.98 -11.80 -14.73
C GLN A 206 -11.04 -10.67 -15.16
N PHE A 207 -11.58 -9.65 -15.83
CA PHE A 207 -10.82 -8.48 -16.23
C PHE A 207 -10.20 -7.76 -15.02
N LYS A 208 -10.99 -7.44 -14.00
CA LYS A 208 -10.51 -6.78 -12.78
C LYS A 208 -9.40 -7.58 -12.09
N LEU A 209 -9.56 -8.90 -11.99
CA LEU A 209 -8.58 -9.74 -11.33
C LEU A 209 -7.31 -9.88 -12.16
N TYR A 210 -7.42 -10.03 -13.48
CA TYR A 210 -6.26 -10.07 -14.37
C TYR A 210 -5.48 -8.77 -14.36
N GLU A 211 -6.15 -7.61 -14.48
CA GLU A 211 -5.54 -6.29 -14.41
C GLU A 211 -4.79 -6.10 -13.08
N LEU A 212 -5.38 -6.55 -11.98
CA LEU A 212 -4.74 -6.50 -10.67
C LEU A 212 -3.45 -7.34 -10.62
N ILE A 213 -3.50 -8.56 -11.14
CA ILE A 213 -2.35 -9.49 -11.18
C ILE A 213 -1.27 -8.94 -12.10
N TRP A 214 -1.64 -8.51 -13.31
CA TRP A 214 -0.74 -7.97 -14.33
C TRP A 214 0.00 -6.73 -13.79
N SER A 215 -0.75 -5.75 -13.26
CA SER A 215 -0.17 -4.51 -12.73
C SER A 215 0.75 -4.77 -11.54
N ARG A 216 0.41 -5.71 -10.66
CA ARG A 216 1.26 -6.07 -9.51
C ARG A 216 2.53 -6.77 -9.96
N ALA A 217 2.45 -7.71 -10.88
CA ALA A 217 3.60 -8.45 -11.38
C ALA A 217 4.56 -7.52 -12.12
N LEU A 218 4.05 -6.66 -13.01
CA LEU A 218 4.87 -5.68 -13.72
C LEU A 218 5.53 -4.69 -12.76
N SER A 219 4.76 -4.06 -11.89
CA SER A 219 5.28 -3.07 -10.95
C SER A 219 6.32 -3.67 -9.99
N SER A 220 6.25 -4.96 -9.70
CA SER A 220 7.24 -5.63 -8.86
C SER A 220 8.66 -5.57 -9.45
N GLN A 221 8.79 -5.46 -10.76
CA GLN A 221 10.08 -5.38 -11.46
C GLN A 221 10.47 -3.94 -11.86
N MET A 222 9.70 -2.93 -11.42
CA MET A 222 9.98 -1.51 -11.69
C MET A 222 10.82 -0.87 -10.58
N THR A 223 11.35 0.33 -10.86
CA THR A 223 12.04 1.19 -9.87
C THR A 223 11.08 1.63 -8.77
N PRO A 224 11.59 1.94 -7.55
CA PRO A 224 10.77 2.54 -6.51
C PRO A 224 10.12 3.85 -6.96
N ALA A 225 8.88 4.08 -6.55
CA ALA A 225 8.23 5.36 -6.76
C ALA A 225 8.84 6.42 -5.83
N GLU A 226 9.18 7.57 -6.37
CA GLU A 226 9.72 8.70 -5.61
C GLU A 226 8.61 9.72 -5.35
N PHE A 227 8.58 10.20 -4.12
CA PHE A 227 7.62 11.18 -3.64
C PHE A 227 8.35 12.30 -2.92
N ASP A 228 7.91 13.53 -3.10
CA ASP A 228 8.37 14.63 -2.27
C ASP A 228 7.54 14.71 -1.00
N ARG A 229 8.20 14.51 0.14
CA ARG A 229 7.59 14.71 1.45
C ARG A 229 7.94 16.10 1.95
N ASN A 230 6.96 16.99 1.98
CA ASN A 230 7.08 18.31 2.53
C ASN A 230 6.62 18.30 3.99
N THR A 231 7.50 18.68 4.89
CA THR A 231 7.18 18.85 6.30
C THR A 231 7.27 20.33 6.63
N ILE A 232 6.18 20.90 7.10
CA ILE A 232 6.10 22.29 7.54
C ILE A 232 5.93 22.30 9.07
N ILE A 233 6.80 23.03 9.77
CA ILE A 233 6.68 23.25 11.21
C ILE A 233 6.23 24.68 11.45
N ILE A 234 5.15 24.80 12.20
CA ILE A 234 4.55 26.05 12.61
C ILE A 234 4.75 26.15 14.12
N SER A 235 5.53 27.11 14.57
CA SER A 235 5.89 27.27 15.99
C SER A 235 5.31 28.52 16.59
N SER A 236 5.01 28.48 17.90
CA SER A 236 4.77 29.67 18.69
C SER A 236 6.02 30.55 18.75
N ILE A 237 5.85 31.83 19.06
CA ILE A 237 6.98 32.78 19.13
C ILE A 237 8.02 32.34 20.16
N ASP A 238 7.60 31.74 21.26
CA ASP A 238 8.46 31.25 22.34
C ASP A 238 8.99 29.82 22.09
N ASN A 239 8.65 29.21 20.94
CA ASN A 239 9.00 27.83 20.52
C ASN A 239 8.55 26.74 21.49
N LYS A 240 7.57 26.97 22.34
CA LYS A 240 7.01 25.97 23.26
C LYS A 240 5.91 25.15 22.66
N ILE A 241 5.31 25.62 21.57
CA ILE A 241 4.21 24.94 20.88
C ILE A 241 4.58 24.78 19.42
N ASN A 242 4.55 23.56 18.92
CA ASN A 242 4.76 23.26 17.51
C ASN A 242 3.57 22.49 16.93
N LEU A 243 3.13 22.94 15.78
CA LEU A 243 2.20 22.21 14.92
C LEU A 243 2.94 21.76 13.67
N SER A 244 2.66 20.56 13.20
CA SER A 244 3.30 20.04 12.00
C SER A 244 2.27 19.62 10.97
N LEU A 245 2.55 19.96 9.73
CA LEU A 245 1.90 19.42 8.53
C LEU A 245 2.91 18.56 7.80
N ILE A 246 2.50 17.34 7.45
CA ILE A 246 3.24 16.48 6.55
C ILE A 246 2.39 16.31 5.29
N HIS A 247 2.89 16.80 4.17
CA HIS A 247 2.30 16.62 2.85
C HIS A 247 3.22 15.74 2.01
N ILE A 248 2.64 14.68 1.44
CA ILE A 248 3.34 13.82 0.49
C ILE A 248 2.71 14.12 -0.86
N SER A 249 3.50 14.71 -1.78
CA SER A 249 3.04 14.90 -3.15
C SER A 249 2.87 13.54 -3.82
N GLU A 250 1.77 13.35 -4.53
CA GLU A 250 1.61 12.16 -5.36
C GLU A 250 2.73 12.17 -6.42
N PRO A 251 3.33 10.99 -6.73
CA PRO A 251 4.23 10.90 -7.86
C PRO A 251 3.46 11.33 -9.10
N THR A 252 4.15 11.96 -10.02
CA THR A 252 3.57 12.26 -11.34
C THR A 252 3.00 10.96 -11.86
N ARG A 253 1.68 10.81 -11.82
CA ARG A 253 1.00 9.62 -12.35
C ARG A 253 1.35 9.57 -13.82
N LEU A 254 2.09 8.55 -14.21
CA LEU A 254 2.00 8.09 -15.58
C LEU A 254 0.53 7.68 -15.76
N THR A 255 -0.17 8.41 -16.57
CA THR A 255 -1.46 7.96 -17.12
C THR A 255 -1.19 6.66 -17.85
N MET A 256 -1.47 5.54 -17.18
CA MET A 256 -1.52 4.24 -17.83
C MET A 256 -2.77 4.18 -18.70
#